data_ff32c5e733ffe9ef285a3b8cbd5d0933
#
_entry.id   ff32c5e733ffe9ef285a3b8cbd5d0933
#
_cell.length_a   1.000
_cell.length_b   1.000
_cell.length_c   1.000
_cell.angle_alpha   90.00
_cell.angle_beta   90.00
_cell.angle_gamma   90.00
#
_symmetry.space_group_name_H-M   'P 1'
#
loop_
_entity.id
_entity.type
_entity.pdbx_description
1 polymer ?
#
loop_
_entity_poly.entity_id
_entity_poly.type
_entity_poly.pdbx_seq_one_letter_code
_entity_poly.pdbx_strand_id
1 'polypeptide(L)'
;LIGGWQFCLFFIMQPIGWNLFHGALVNYFNHTPCIGSYRNYNSEDTSYNNKFIHWFLLGEGLHNNHHSRPYDISQAHTPGEFDPAAWVINKFFKIDDNTIKT
;
A
#
# COMPACT_ATOMS: atom_id res chain seq x y z
N LEU A 1 21.56 8.90 -31.20
CA LEU A 1 20.66 7.96 -30.52
C LEU A 1 19.86 8.72 -29.45
N ILE A 2 18.57 8.79 -29.66
CA ILE A 2 17.65 9.29 -28.65
C ILE A 2 17.81 8.38 -27.44
N GLY A 3 18.33 8.93 -26.40
CA GLY A 3 18.29 8.26 -25.14
C GLY A 3 19.59 7.89 -24.50
N GLY A 4 20.65 7.75 -25.10
CA GLY A 4 21.94 7.46 -24.48
C GLY A 4 21.96 7.57 -22.96
N TRP A 5 22.75 8.45 -22.41
CA TRP A 5 22.86 8.72 -20.97
C TRP A 5 21.58 9.33 -20.38
N GLN A 6 20.81 10.12 -21.17
CA GLN A 6 19.53 10.68 -20.71
C GLN A 6 18.52 9.57 -20.41
N PHE A 7 18.48 8.53 -21.25
CA PHE A 7 17.61 7.38 -21.04
C PHE A 7 17.99 6.61 -19.77
N CYS A 8 19.29 6.39 -19.56
CA CYS A 8 19.79 5.78 -18.33
C CYS A 8 19.43 6.63 -17.11
N LEU A 9 19.62 7.95 -17.19
CA LEU A 9 19.27 8.87 -16.11
C LEU A 9 17.76 8.83 -15.79
N PHE A 10 16.93 8.78 -16.81
CA PHE A 10 15.47 8.64 -16.64
C PHE A 10 15.11 7.37 -15.89
N PHE A 11 15.68 6.22 -16.27
CA PHE A 11 15.40 4.95 -15.60
C PHE A 11 15.89 4.89 -14.16
N ILE A 12 16.90 5.66 -13.80
CA ILE A 12 17.39 5.78 -12.42
C ILE A 12 16.54 6.76 -11.62
N MET A 13 16.25 7.92 -12.18
CA MET A 13 15.56 8.99 -11.46
C MET A 13 14.07 8.74 -11.30
N GLN A 14 13.42 8.08 -12.25
CA GLN A 14 11.99 7.81 -12.19
C GLN A 14 11.60 6.91 -10.99
N PRO A 15 12.23 5.75 -10.77
CA PRO A 15 11.91 4.94 -9.59
C PRO A 15 12.20 5.66 -8.27
N ILE A 16 13.29 6.42 -8.20
CA ILE A 16 13.62 7.21 -7.00
C ILE A 16 12.54 8.25 -6.74
N GLY A 17 12.18 9.03 -7.76
CA GLY A 17 11.13 10.04 -7.66
C GLY A 17 9.77 9.46 -7.29
N TRP A 18 9.41 8.33 -7.89
CA TRP A 18 8.17 7.62 -7.57
C TRP A 18 8.15 7.13 -6.12
N ASN A 19 9.24 6.51 -5.67
CA ASN A 19 9.32 6.02 -4.29
C ASN A 19 9.25 7.16 -3.27
N LEU A 20 9.91 8.29 -3.51
CA LEU A 20 9.83 9.46 -2.65
C LEU A 20 8.41 10.04 -2.62
N PHE A 21 7.77 10.20 -3.78
CA PHE A 21 6.42 10.74 -3.90
C PHE A 21 5.39 9.80 -3.26
N HIS A 22 5.43 8.51 -3.61
CA HIS A 22 4.54 7.49 -3.07
C HIS A 22 4.72 7.35 -1.55
N GLY A 23 5.96 7.28 -1.08
CA GLY A 23 6.26 7.20 0.34
C GLY A 23 5.77 8.43 1.11
N ALA A 24 5.91 9.64 0.54
CA ALA A 24 5.38 10.86 1.14
C ALA A 24 3.86 10.83 1.24
N LEU A 25 3.16 10.35 0.20
CA LEU A 25 1.70 10.22 0.22
C LEU A 25 1.24 9.20 1.27
N VAL A 26 1.88 8.04 1.32
CA VAL A 26 1.57 7.00 2.33
C VAL A 26 1.77 7.56 3.73
N ASN A 27 2.92 8.17 4.00
CA ASN A 27 3.21 8.70 5.33
C ASN A 27 2.27 9.84 5.73
N TYR A 28 1.95 10.74 4.81
CA TYR A 28 1.07 11.86 5.11
C TYR A 28 -0.38 11.40 5.32
N PHE A 29 -0.98 10.75 4.33
CA PHE A 29 -2.40 10.43 4.36
C PHE A 29 -2.75 9.24 5.26
N ASN A 30 -1.82 8.35 5.49
CA ASN A 30 -2.06 7.17 6.33
C ASN A 30 -1.61 7.36 7.78
N HIS A 31 -0.98 8.47 8.12
CA HIS A 31 -0.62 8.81 9.50
C HIS A 31 -1.21 10.14 9.99
N THR A 32 -1.95 10.84 9.13
CA THR A 32 -2.63 12.09 9.48
C THR A 32 -4.12 11.95 9.22
N PRO A 33 -4.99 12.16 10.22
CA PRO A 33 -6.43 12.09 10.00
C PRO A 33 -6.89 13.16 9.00
N CYS A 34 -7.61 12.73 7.98
CA CYS A 34 -8.13 13.59 6.92
C CYS A 34 -9.44 12.99 6.38
N ILE A 35 -10.01 13.63 5.34
CA ILE A 35 -11.24 13.14 4.71
C ILE A 35 -11.05 11.70 4.24
N GLY A 36 -11.93 10.81 4.68
CA GLY A 36 -11.90 9.39 4.34
C GLY A 36 -11.05 8.53 5.25
N SER A 37 -10.36 9.10 6.24
CA SER A 37 -9.59 8.36 7.23
C SER A 37 -10.49 7.62 8.21
N TYR A 38 -10.12 6.37 8.52
CA TYR A 38 -10.77 5.56 9.53
C TYR A 38 -9.78 4.54 10.10
N ARG A 39 -10.14 3.88 11.19
CA ARG A 39 -9.34 2.84 11.82
C ARG A 39 -10.20 1.63 12.12
N ASN A 40 -9.73 0.45 11.79
CA ASN A 40 -10.34 -0.83 12.20
C ASN A 40 -9.74 -1.33 13.52
N TYR A 41 -8.51 -0.94 13.81
CA TYR A 41 -7.78 -1.37 15.00
C TYR A 41 -7.34 -0.17 15.82
N ASN A 42 -7.52 -0.29 17.13
CA ASN A 42 -7.05 0.72 18.07
C ASN A 42 -5.61 0.40 18.48
N SER A 43 -4.68 0.65 17.56
CA SER A 43 -3.26 0.50 17.79
C SER A 43 -2.66 1.76 18.42
N GLU A 44 -1.54 1.61 19.12
CA GLU A 44 -0.84 2.74 19.75
C GLU A 44 -0.17 3.66 18.72
N ASP A 45 0.00 3.19 17.49
CA ASP A 45 0.58 3.98 16.42
C ASP A 45 -0.44 4.98 15.83
N THR A 46 0.04 5.85 14.95
CA THR A 46 -0.77 6.89 14.28
C THR A 46 -1.27 6.46 12.91
N SER A 47 -1.35 5.15 12.64
CA SER A 47 -1.78 4.65 11.33
C SER A 47 -3.30 4.75 11.14
N TYR A 48 -3.70 5.14 9.93
CA TYR A 48 -5.09 5.22 9.49
C TYR A 48 -5.27 4.49 8.17
N ASN A 49 -6.44 3.92 7.96
CA ASN A 49 -6.92 3.56 6.64
C ASN A 49 -7.53 4.79 5.98
N ASN A 50 -7.39 4.93 4.68
CA ASN A 50 -8.02 6.01 3.94
C ASN A 50 -8.63 5.46 2.65
N LYS A 51 -9.95 5.49 2.56
CA LYS A 51 -10.70 4.89 1.45
C LYS A 51 -10.51 5.60 0.11
N PHE A 52 -10.13 6.88 0.10
CA PHE A 52 -9.89 7.61 -1.15
C PHE A 52 -8.47 7.36 -1.66
N ILE A 53 -7.50 7.51 -0.77
CA ILE A 53 -6.09 7.31 -1.09
C ILE A 53 -5.78 5.84 -1.39
N HIS A 54 -6.54 4.93 -0.82
CA HIS A 54 -6.38 3.49 -1.03
C HIS A 54 -6.36 3.12 -2.52
N TRP A 55 -7.30 3.64 -3.29
CA TRP A 55 -7.37 3.37 -4.72
C TRP A 55 -6.21 4.00 -5.49
N PHE A 56 -5.82 5.19 -5.10
CA PHE A 56 -4.68 5.87 -5.72
C PHE A 56 -3.35 5.17 -5.42
N LEU A 57 -3.20 4.61 -4.24
CA LEU A 57 -2.00 3.92 -3.79
C LEU A 57 -2.03 2.39 -4.02
N LEU A 58 -2.97 1.89 -4.82
CA LEU A 58 -3.07 0.47 -5.21
C LEU A 58 -3.12 -0.50 -4.02
N GLY A 59 -3.81 -0.11 -2.94
CA GLY A 59 -3.98 -0.94 -1.75
C GLY A 59 -3.25 -0.44 -0.50
N GLU A 60 -2.27 0.41 -0.65
CA GLU A 60 -1.48 0.94 0.48
C GLU A 60 -2.28 1.85 1.42
N GLY A 61 -3.49 2.22 1.04
CA GLY A 61 -4.37 3.04 1.87
C GLY A 61 -5.00 2.31 3.06
N LEU A 62 -4.85 1.00 3.17
CA LEU A 62 -5.29 0.20 4.34
C LEU A 62 -4.17 0.07 5.38
N HIS A 63 -3.56 1.17 5.72
CA HIS A 63 -2.33 1.22 6.49
C HIS A 63 -2.50 0.86 7.97
N ASN A 64 -3.65 1.21 8.57
CA ASN A 64 -3.98 0.78 9.94
C ASN A 64 -4.11 -0.76 10.03
N ASN A 65 -4.74 -1.38 9.04
CA ASN A 65 -4.84 -2.82 8.95
C ASN A 65 -3.44 -3.46 8.82
N HIS A 66 -2.61 -2.88 7.94
CA HIS A 66 -1.25 -3.35 7.75
C HIS A 66 -0.41 -3.26 9.03
N HIS A 67 -0.46 -2.15 9.74
CA HIS A 67 0.27 -2.00 11.02
C HIS A 67 -0.21 -2.96 12.09
N SER A 68 -1.48 -3.28 12.12
CA SER A 68 -2.06 -4.20 13.10
C SER A 68 -1.76 -5.67 12.79
N ARG A 69 -1.65 -6.00 11.50
CA ARG A 69 -1.34 -7.35 11.01
C ARG A 69 -0.35 -7.33 9.86
N PRO A 70 0.91 -7.02 10.12
CA PRO A 70 1.92 -6.78 9.07
C PRO A 70 2.27 -8.03 8.25
N TYR A 71 1.92 -9.22 8.74
CA TYR A 71 2.22 -10.48 8.04
C TYR A 71 1.07 -10.99 7.17
N ASP A 72 -0.10 -10.35 7.23
CA ASP A 72 -1.21 -10.73 6.36
C ASP A 72 -0.93 -10.26 4.93
N ILE A 73 -1.14 -11.13 3.96
CA ILE A 73 -1.01 -10.77 2.54
C ILE A 73 -2.08 -9.77 2.15
N SER A 74 -3.32 -10.01 2.60
CA SER A 74 -4.41 -9.07 2.35
C SER A 74 -4.49 -8.05 3.48
N GLN A 75 -4.48 -6.79 3.10
CA GLN A 75 -4.72 -5.68 4.01
C GLN A 75 -6.23 -5.39 4.18
N ALA A 76 -7.10 -6.01 3.38
CA ALA A 76 -8.54 -5.90 3.52
C ALA A 76 -9.04 -6.83 4.63
N HIS A 77 -9.49 -6.27 5.75
CA HIS A 77 -9.88 -7.03 6.93
C HIS A 77 -11.37 -6.92 7.27
N THR A 78 -12.07 -5.96 6.69
CA THR A 78 -13.50 -5.75 6.96
C THR A 78 -14.32 -5.76 5.65
N PRO A 79 -15.63 -6.09 5.72
CA PRO A 79 -16.50 -5.99 4.55
C PRO A 79 -16.49 -4.58 3.94
N GLY A 80 -16.38 -4.51 2.62
CA GLY A 80 -16.29 -3.25 1.89
C GLY A 80 -14.86 -2.78 1.60
N GLU A 81 -13.87 -3.40 2.21
CA GLU A 81 -12.47 -3.20 1.84
C GLU A 81 -12.07 -4.16 0.72
N PHE A 82 -11.25 -3.70 -0.19
CA PHE A 82 -10.69 -4.53 -1.27
C PHE A 82 -9.21 -4.21 -1.43
N ASP A 83 -8.39 -5.23 -1.43
CA ASP A 83 -6.95 -5.10 -1.65
C ASP A 83 -6.59 -5.62 -3.04
N PRO A 84 -6.36 -4.72 -4.02
CA PRO A 84 -6.04 -5.13 -5.39
C PRO A 84 -4.71 -5.87 -5.48
N ALA A 85 -3.72 -5.53 -4.67
CA ALA A 85 -2.43 -6.22 -4.66
C ALA A 85 -2.56 -7.66 -4.16
N ALA A 86 -3.25 -7.88 -3.04
CA ALA A 86 -3.53 -9.21 -2.53
C ALA A 86 -4.36 -10.04 -3.51
N TRP A 87 -5.32 -9.41 -4.18
CA TRP A 87 -6.12 -10.09 -5.21
C TRP A 87 -5.25 -10.62 -6.36
N VAL A 88 -4.33 -9.79 -6.86
CA VAL A 88 -3.38 -10.19 -7.92
C VAL A 88 -2.48 -11.33 -7.43
N ILE A 89 -1.92 -11.20 -6.23
CA ILE A 89 -1.03 -12.22 -5.65
C ILE A 89 -1.76 -13.55 -5.54
N ASN A 90 -2.95 -13.56 -4.96
CA ASN A 90 -3.73 -14.78 -4.78
C ASN A 90 -4.16 -15.41 -6.11
N LYS A 91 -4.48 -14.58 -7.11
CA LYS A 91 -4.93 -15.08 -8.41
C LYS A 91 -3.81 -15.71 -9.23
N PHE A 92 -2.63 -15.09 -9.25
CA PHE A 92 -1.54 -15.50 -10.14
C PHE A 92 -0.48 -16.35 -9.46
N PHE A 93 -0.30 -16.24 -8.17
CA PHE A 93 0.75 -16.94 -7.44
C PHE A 93 0.26 -18.12 -6.60
N LYS A 94 -1.05 -18.35 -6.50
CA LYS A 94 -1.69 -19.46 -5.79
C LYS A 94 -1.03 -19.75 -4.44
N ILE A 95 -0.95 -18.74 -3.61
CA ILE A 95 -0.36 -18.87 -2.28
C ILE A 95 -1.31 -19.71 -1.43
N ASP A 96 -0.81 -20.80 -0.88
CA ASP A 96 -1.57 -21.67 0.01
C ASP A 96 -1.83 -20.96 1.33
N ASP A 97 -3.11 -20.87 1.73
CA ASP A 97 -3.52 -20.26 2.99
C ASP A 97 -2.81 -20.83 4.22
N ASN A 98 -2.31 -22.06 4.10
CA ASN A 98 -1.60 -22.73 5.17
C ASN A 98 -0.20 -22.15 5.48
N THR A 99 0.37 -21.40 4.52
CA THR A 99 1.67 -20.74 4.70
C THR A 99 1.55 -19.36 5.37
N ILE A 100 0.36 -18.82 5.47
CA ILE A 100 0.08 -17.46 5.93
C ILE A 100 -0.37 -17.42 7.40
N LYS A 101 -0.75 -18.57 7.95
CA LYS A 101 -1.28 -18.70 9.33
C LYS A 101 -0.19 -19.00 10.36
N THR A 102 0.89 -18.33 10.29
CA THR A 102 1.89 -18.42 11.35
C THR A 102 1.89 -17.18 12.21
#